data_e964dd49bf0f426ff0159178e3f31bf2
#
_entry.id   e964dd49bf0f426ff0159178e3f31bf2
#
_cell.length_a   1.000
_cell.length_b   1.000
_cell.length_c   1.000
_cell.angle_alpha   90.00
_cell.angle_beta   90.00
_cell.angle_gamma   90.00
#
_symmetry.space_group_name_H-M   'P 1'
#
loop_
_entity.id
_entity.type
_entity.pdbx_description
1 polymer ?
#
loop_
_entity_poly.entity_id
_entity_poly.type
_entity_poly.pdbx_seq_one_letter_code
_entity_poly.pdbx_strand_id
1 'polypeptide(L)'
;MRKNTAILFDLDGTLLPMDQDEFVKYYFGYLARTMEPYGYEKDNLIAAIWTGTGAMTGNDGTCTNEERFWKTFEKITGRRREGEEERFYQFYQTGFQKAKAVCGYNPLAADTVRKLKEKGYQVVLATNPLFPSVATESRIRWA
;
A
#
# COMPACT_ATOMS: atom_id res chain seq x y z
N MET A 1 -25.47 10.76 27.05
CA MET A 1 -24.26 11.23 26.34
C MET A 1 -23.54 10.01 25.76
N ARG A 2 -23.50 9.85 24.44
CA ARG A 2 -22.65 8.83 23.82
C ARG A 2 -21.20 9.28 24.02
N LYS A 3 -20.40 8.48 24.74
CA LYS A 3 -18.94 8.63 24.74
C LYS A 3 -18.49 8.57 23.28
N ASN A 4 -17.55 9.42 22.88
CA ASN A 4 -16.95 9.40 21.55
C ASN A 4 -16.54 7.97 21.20
N THR A 5 -17.34 7.30 20.37
CA THR A 5 -17.05 5.96 19.90
C THR A 5 -16.51 6.09 18.49
N ALA A 6 -15.26 5.75 18.31
CA ALA A 6 -14.65 5.63 17.00
C ALA A 6 -14.92 4.24 16.45
N ILE A 7 -15.14 4.16 15.15
CA ILE A 7 -15.22 2.91 14.40
C ILE A 7 -14.02 2.87 13.46
N LEU A 8 -13.20 1.85 13.62
CA LEU A 8 -12.00 1.65 12.84
C LEU A 8 -12.28 0.58 11.78
N PHE A 9 -11.99 0.91 10.53
CA PHE A 9 -12.08 -0.03 9.41
C PHE A 9 -10.69 -0.37 8.90
N ASP A 10 -10.47 -1.62 8.64
CA ASP A 10 -9.40 -2.06 7.75
C ASP A 10 -9.80 -1.83 6.28
N LEU A 11 -8.84 -1.83 5.38
CA LEU A 11 -9.04 -1.57 3.96
C LEU A 11 -9.03 -2.87 3.14
N ASP A 12 -7.87 -3.49 3.07
CA ASP A 12 -7.60 -4.59 2.16
C ASP A 12 -8.25 -5.89 2.66
N GLY A 13 -9.19 -6.44 1.90
CA GLY A 13 -10.01 -7.59 2.33
C GLY A 13 -11.19 -7.22 3.24
N THR A 14 -11.40 -5.95 3.55
CA THR A 14 -12.52 -5.43 4.38
C THR A 14 -13.39 -4.46 3.58
N LEU A 15 -13.00 -3.18 3.48
CA LEU A 15 -13.73 -2.22 2.65
C LEU A 15 -13.49 -2.47 1.15
N LEU A 16 -12.27 -2.84 0.79
CA LEU A 16 -11.90 -3.24 -0.56
C LEU A 16 -11.78 -4.77 -0.61
N PRO A 17 -12.76 -5.49 -1.18
CA PRO A 17 -12.66 -6.94 -1.35
C PRO A 17 -11.47 -7.30 -2.24
N MET A 18 -10.62 -8.22 -1.79
CA MET A 18 -9.52 -8.76 -2.58
C MET A 18 -9.04 -10.11 -2.04
N ASP A 19 -8.50 -10.91 -2.93
CA ASP A 19 -7.58 -12.00 -2.58
C ASP A 19 -6.16 -11.41 -2.50
N GLN A 20 -5.54 -11.50 -1.32
CA GLN A 20 -4.24 -10.87 -1.08
C GLN A 20 -3.11 -11.54 -1.87
N ASP A 21 -3.15 -12.85 -2.06
CA ASP A 21 -2.12 -13.55 -2.81
C ASP A 21 -2.19 -13.19 -4.29
N GLU A 22 -3.40 -13.11 -4.84
CA GLU A 22 -3.62 -12.66 -6.21
C GLU A 22 -3.18 -11.21 -6.40
N PHE A 23 -3.56 -10.31 -5.48
CA PHE A 23 -3.16 -8.92 -5.51
C PHE A 23 -1.62 -8.75 -5.48
N VAL A 24 -0.94 -9.43 -4.58
CA VAL A 24 0.52 -9.39 -4.45
C VAL A 24 1.20 -9.90 -5.72
N LYS A 25 0.70 -10.98 -6.30
CA LYS A 25 1.19 -11.54 -7.56
C LYS A 25 1.10 -10.52 -8.71
N TYR A 26 -0.04 -9.85 -8.85
CA TYR A 26 -0.25 -8.79 -9.86
C TYR A 26 0.64 -7.59 -9.60
N TYR A 27 0.69 -7.12 -8.37
CA TYR A 27 1.53 -6.01 -7.95
C TYR A 27 3.00 -6.23 -8.36
N PHE A 28 3.59 -7.35 -7.95
CA PHE A 28 4.98 -7.65 -8.28
C PHE A 28 5.19 -7.92 -9.77
N GLY A 29 4.22 -8.49 -10.46
CA GLY A 29 4.28 -8.68 -11.90
C GLY A 29 4.40 -7.36 -12.66
N TYR A 30 3.60 -6.37 -12.32
CA TYR A 30 3.67 -5.05 -12.94
C TYR A 30 4.88 -4.24 -12.48
N LEU A 31 5.25 -4.31 -11.21
CA LEU A 31 6.45 -3.65 -10.70
C LEU A 31 7.70 -4.14 -11.41
N ALA A 32 7.90 -5.44 -11.50
CA ALA A 32 9.07 -6.02 -12.15
C ALA A 32 9.19 -5.59 -13.63
N ARG A 33 8.08 -5.63 -14.38
CA ARG A 33 8.05 -5.16 -15.78
C ARG A 33 8.39 -3.67 -15.93
N THR A 34 7.91 -2.85 -14.99
CA THR A 34 8.16 -1.41 -15.01
C THR A 34 9.62 -1.09 -14.67
N MET A 35 10.23 -1.87 -13.80
CA MET A 35 11.59 -1.63 -13.30
C MET A 35 12.68 -2.33 -14.14
N GLU A 36 12.33 -3.32 -14.96
CA GLU A 36 13.28 -4.03 -15.83
C GLU A 36 14.13 -3.09 -16.71
N PRO A 37 13.57 -2.06 -17.40
CA PRO A 37 14.37 -1.13 -18.21
C PRO A 37 15.40 -0.32 -17.41
N TYR A 38 15.23 -0.23 -16.09
CA TYR A 38 16.15 0.44 -15.18
C TYR A 38 17.20 -0.50 -14.58
N GLY A 39 17.29 -1.74 -15.10
CA GLY A 39 18.30 -2.70 -14.70
C GLY A 39 17.99 -3.47 -13.42
N TYR A 40 16.72 -3.58 -13.06
CA TYR A 40 16.28 -4.47 -11.98
C TYR A 40 16.04 -5.88 -12.51
N GLU A 41 16.65 -6.85 -11.85
CA GLU A 41 16.31 -8.26 -12.02
C GLU A 41 15.10 -8.56 -11.11
N LYS A 42 14.12 -9.30 -11.63
CA LYS A 42 12.81 -9.50 -10.99
C LYS A 42 12.90 -10.06 -9.57
N ASP A 43 13.64 -11.17 -9.40
CA ASP A 43 13.64 -11.88 -8.12
C ASP A 43 14.42 -11.10 -7.06
N ASN A 44 15.50 -10.42 -7.46
CA ASN A 44 16.25 -9.52 -6.59
C ASN A 44 15.44 -8.30 -6.17
N LEU A 45 14.67 -7.72 -7.09
CA LEU A 45 13.76 -6.60 -6.77
C LEU A 45 12.70 -7.03 -5.76
N ILE A 46 12.03 -8.16 -6.00
CA ILE A 46 11.00 -8.69 -5.10
C ILE A 46 11.57 -8.97 -3.71
N ALA A 47 12.75 -9.60 -3.64
CA ALA A 47 13.42 -9.87 -2.37
C ALA A 47 13.80 -8.59 -1.63
N ALA A 48 14.26 -7.55 -2.33
CA ALA A 48 14.57 -6.25 -1.74
C ALA A 48 13.33 -5.54 -1.19
N ILE A 49 12.20 -5.58 -1.93
CA ILE A 49 10.92 -5.05 -1.47
C ILE A 49 10.43 -5.77 -0.21
N TRP A 50 10.45 -7.11 -0.19
CA TRP A 50 10.05 -7.88 0.98
C TRP A 50 10.93 -7.59 2.20
N THR A 51 12.23 -7.46 2.02
CA THR A 51 13.15 -7.15 3.11
C THR A 51 12.90 -5.73 3.63
N GLY A 52 12.69 -4.76 2.74
CA GLY A 52 12.30 -3.40 3.12
C GLY A 52 10.96 -3.34 3.86
N THR A 53 9.97 -4.12 3.41
CA THR A 53 8.66 -4.25 4.07
C THR A 53 8.81 -4.87 5.46
N GLY A 54 9.62 -5.92 5.60
CA GLY A 54 9.95 -6.50 6.90
C GLY A 54 10.59 -5.50 7.86
N ALA A 55 11.46 -4.62 7.35
CA ALA A 55 12.05 -3.55 8.16
C ALA A 55 11.01 -2.51 8.61
N MET A 56 9.99 -2.22 7.80
CA MET A 56 8.88 -1.34 8.19
C MET A 56 8.01 -1.97 9.30
N THR A 57 7.72 -3.27 9.19
CA THR A 57 6.92 -3.96 10.23
C THR A 57 7.64 -4.07 11.56
N GLY A 58 8.98 -4.13 11.54
CA GLY A 58 9.83 -4.10 12.73
C GLY A 58 10.26 -2.69 13.16
N ASN A 59 9.65 -1.63 12.63
CA ASN A 59 10.03 -0.25 12.96
C ASN A 59 9.68 0.09 14.42
N ASP A 60 10.65 0.57 15.14
CA ASP A 60 10.55 0.97 16.55
C ASP A 60 9.98 2.39 16.76
N GLY A 61 9.60 3.07 15.68
CA GLY A 61 9.06 4.43 15.72
C GLY A 61 10.10 5.56 15.80
N THR A 62 11.39 5.24 15.72
CA THR A 62 12.46 6.27 15.69
C THR A 62 12.57 7.01 14.37
N CYS A 63 11.99 6.47 13.30
CA CYS A 63 11.90 7.10 11.99
C CYS A 63 10.59 6.67 11.31
N THR A 64 10.26 7.29 10.18
CA THR A 64 9.09 6.90 9.39
C THR A 64 9.29 5.53 8.74
N ASN A 65 8.20 4.85 8.38
CA ASN A 65 8.27 3.60 7.62
C ASN A 65 8.95 3.80 6.26
N GLU A 66 8.71 4.93 5.61
CA GLU A 66 9.35 5.29 4.35
C GLU A 66 10.88 5.40 4.48
N GLU A 67 11.37 6.10 5.50
CA GLU A 67 12.81 6.20 5.78
C GLU A 67 13.41 4.83 6.10
N ARG A 68 12.70 4.01 6.88
CA ARG A 68 13.13 2.65 7.22
C ARG A 68 13.22 1.76 5.98
N PHE A 69 12.22 1.84 5.11
CA PHE A 69 12.20 1.12 3.84
C PHE A 69 13.38 1.50 2.96
N TRP A 70 13.54 2.81 2.66
CA TRP A 70 14.61 3.26 1.76
C TRP A 70 16.00 2.94 2.28
N LYS A 71 16.26 3.15 3.56
CA LYS A 71 17.55 2.79 4.18
C LYS A 71 17.87 1.31 4.00
N THR A 72 16.89 0.44 4.13
CA THR A 72 17.05 -1.01 3.95
C THR A 72 17.24 -1.36 2.48
N PHE A 73 16.43 -0.79 1.60
CA PHE A 73 16.48 -1.00 0.16
C PHE A 73 17.81 -0.56 -0.43
N GLU A 74 18.31 0.61 -0.07
CA GLU A 74 19.65 1.10 -0.48
C GLU A 74 20.77 0.14 -0.07
N LYS A 75 20.71 -0.34 1.18
CA LYS A 75 21.72 -1.27 1.70
C LYS A 75 21.78 -2.59 0.90
N ILE A 76 20.61 -3.07 0.45
CA ILE A 76 20.52 -4.35 -0.27
C ILE A 76 20.88 -4.19 -1.74
N THR A 77 20.36 -3.13 -2.38
CA THR A 77 20.47 -2.94 -3.83
C THR A 77 21.68 -2.14 -4.26
N GLY A 78 22.28 -1.38 -3.33
CA GLY A 78 23.32 -0.39 -3.65
C GLY A 78 22.80 0.84 -4.41
N ARG A 79 21.48 0.95 -4.59
CA ARG A 79 20.84 2.05 -5.33
C ARG A 79 20.33 3.12 -4.36
N ARG A 80 20.70 4.37 -4.60
CA ARG A 80 20.30 5.49 -3.74
C ARG A 80 18.86 5.90 -3.97
N ARG A 81 18.15 6.27 -2.88
CA ARG A 81 16.78 6.77 -2.89
C ARG A 81 16.56 7.87 -3.94
N GLU A 82 17.44 8.86 -4.00
CA GLU A 82 17.31 10.04 -4.87
C GLU A 82 17.19 9.68 -6.36
N GLY A 83 17.72 8.55 -6.78
CA GLY A 83 17.61 8.08 -8.16
C GLY A 83 16.41 7.19 -8.43
N GLU A 84 15.86 6.57 -7.38
CA GLU A 84 14.85 5.52 -7.52
C GLU A 84 13.44 5.98 -7.09
N GLU A 85 13.34 6.89 -6.15
CA GLU A 85 12.06 7.32 -5.56
C GLU A 85 11.05 7.76 -6.62
N GLU A 86 11.47 8.58 -7.57
CA GLU A 86 10.60 9.07 -8.65
C GLU A 86 10.10 7.94 -9.56
N ARG A 87 10.96 6.96 -9.86
CA ARG A 87 10.59 5.79 -10.68
C ARG A 87 9.53 4.93 -10.00
N PHE A 88 9.70 4.67 -8.70
CA PHE A 88 8.71 3.97 -7.90
C PHE A 88 7.40 4.77 -7.80
N TYR A 89 7.50 6.09 -7.59
CA TYR A 89 6.32 6.95 -7.54
C TYR A 89 5.52 6.91 -8.86
N GLN A 90 6.20 7.00 -10.00
CA GLN A 90 5.57 6.87 -11.32
C GLN A 90 4.93 5.49 -11.51
N PHE A 91 5.55 4.43 -11.04
CA PHE A 91 4.94 3.10 -11.03
C PHE A 91 3.61 3.10 -10.26
N TYR A 92 3.57 3.69 -9.07
CA TYR A 92 2.35 3.74 -8.27
C TYR A 92 1.24 4.57 -8.92
N GLN A 93 1.60 5.56 -9.70
CA GLN A 93 0.63 6.35 -10.48
C GLN A 93 0.11 5.63 -11.72
N THR A 94 0.84 4.66 -12.27
CA THR A 94 0.55 4.03 -13.57
C THR A 94 0.36 2.52 -13.47
N GLY A 95 1.44 1.76 -13.36
CA GLY A 95 1.42 0.29 -13.35
C GLY A 95 0.62 -0.30 -12.20
N PHE A 96 0.74 0.28 -11.01
CA PHE A 96 -0.01 -0.12 -9.83
C PHE A 96 -1.53 -0.02 -10.02
N GLN A 97 -2.00 0.97 -10.79
CA GLN A 97 -3.44 1.16 -11.02
C GLN A 97 -4.10 -0.05 -11.72
N LYS A 98 -3.33 -0.85 -12.44
CA LYS A 98 -3.79 -2.08 -13.09
C LYS A 98 -4.15 -3.18 -12.09
N ALA A 99 -3.60 -3.14 -10.88
CA ALA A 99 -3.93 -4.09 -9.83
C ALA A 99 -5.40 -3.96 -9.34
N LYS A 100 -6.07 -2.86 -9.66
CA LYS A 100 -7.53 -2.74 -9.45
C LYS A 100 -8.31 -3.88 -10.09
N ALA A 101 -7.84 -4.43 -11.20
CA ALA A 101 -8.53 -5.49 -11.95
C ALA A 101 -8.70 -6.81 -11.16
N VAL A 102 -7.87 -7.03 -10.13
CA VAL A 102 -7.97 -8.20 -9.23
C VAL A 102 -8.58 -7.85 -7.87
N CYS A 103 -9.06 -6.62 -7.70
CA CYS A 103 -9.86 -6.21 -6.55
C CYS A 103 -11.34 -6.36 -6.87
N GLY A 104 -12.13 -6.71 -5.86
CA GLY A 104 -13.57 -6.67 -5.93
C GLY A 104 -14.13 -5.28 -5.66
N TYR A 105 -15.45 -5.20 -5.57
CA TYR A 105 -16.18 -4.00 -5.19
C TYR A 105 -17.33 -4.37 -4.26
N ASN A 106 -17.46 -3.68 -3.14
CA ASN A 106 -18.58 -3.83 -2.22
C ASN A 106 -19.45 -2.57 -2.26
N PRO A 107 -20.64 -2.60 -2.88
CA PRO A 107 -21.50 -1.43 -3.00
C PRO A 107 -21.99 -0.89 -1.65
N LEU A 108 -21.90 -1.69 -0.58
CA LEU A 108 -22.31 -1.29 0.76
C LEU A 108 -21.19 -0.57 1.54
N ALA A 109 -19.93 -0.61 1.09
CA ALA A 109 -18.81 -0.05 1.84
C ALA A 109 -18.97 1.46 2.06
N ALA A 110 -19.10 2.23 0.99
CA ALA A 110 -19.27 3.68 1.06
C ALA A 110 -20.57 4.08 1.80
N ASP A 111 -21.67 3.37 1.58
CA ASP A 111 -22.95 3.63 2.24
C ASP A 111 -22.88 3.37 3.75
N THR A 112 -22.22 2.29 4.15
CA THR A 112 -21.99 1.97 5.57
C THR A 112 -21.19 3.06 6.27
N VAL A 113 -20.07 3.49 5.66
CA VAL A 113 -19.25 4.59 6.20
C VAL A 113 -20.07 5.87 6.35
N ARG A 114 -20.84 6.23 5.32
CA ARG A 114 -21.70 7.42 5.34
C ARG A 114 -22.73 7.37 6.47
N LYS A 115 -23.47 6.27 6.58
CA LYS A 115 -24.49 6.06 7.63
C LYS A 115 -23.91 6.13 9.05
N LEU A 116 -22.70 5.61 9.24
CA LEU A 116 -22.03 5.69 10.54
C LEU A 116 -21.64 7.14 10.89
N LYS A 117 -21.15 7.90 9.92
CA LYS A 117 -20.84 9.33 10.09
C LYS A 117 -22.12 10.13 10.39
N GLU A 118 -23.22 9.87 9.69
CA GLU A 118 -24.53 10.51 9.94
C GLU A 118 -25.07 10.21 11.35
N LYS A 119 -24.76 9.03 11.90
CA LYS A 119 -25.08 8.66 13.28
C LYS A 119 -24.16 9.30 14.32
N GLY A 120 -23.18 10.10 13.89
CA GLY A 120 -22.25 10.82 14.77
C GLY A 120 -21.07 10.00 15.26
N TYR A 121 -20.75 8.87 14.61
CA TYR A 121 -19.51 8.14 14.90
C TYR A 121 -18.31 8.80 14.23
N GLN A 122 -17.17 8.78 14.90
CA GLN A 122 -15.89 9.04 14.27
C GLN A 122 -15.50 7.78 13.48
N VAL A 123 -15.32 7.90 12.16
CA VAL A 123 -14.90 6.78 11.31
C VAL A 123 -13.45 6.98 10.93
N VAL A 124 -12.64 5.96 11.16
CA VAL A 124 -11.19 5.97 10.94
C VAL A 124 -10.81 4.80 10.05
N LEU A 125 -10.02 5.05 9.03
CA LEU A 125 -9.34 3.99 8.28
C LEU A 125 -8.09 3.57 9.04
N ALA A 126 -8.07 2.35 9.54
CA ALA A 126 -6.99 1.79 10.36
C ALA A 126 -6.23 0.70 9.58
N THR A 127 -5.86 0.98 8.34
CA THR A 127 -5.04 0.10 7.52
C THR A 127 -3.57 0.18 7.93
N ASN A 128 -2.81 -0.91 7.72
CA ASN A 128 -1.37 -0.90 7.95
C ASN A 128 -0.66 -0.16 6.79
N PRO A 129 0.02 0.97 7.01
CA PRO A 129 0.58 1.81 5.96
C PRO A 129 1.94 1.31 5.45
N LEU A 130 1.96 0.10 4.86
CA LEU A 130 3.16 -0.48 4.25
C LEU A 130 3.39 -0.04 2.79
N PHE A 131 2.40 0.60 2.18
CA PHE A 131 2.50 1.18 0.84
C PHE A 131 2.63 2.70 0.92
N PRO A 132 3.23 3.35 -0.10
CA PRO A 132 3.20 4.81 -0.21
C PRO A 132 1.77 5.35 -0.22
N SER A 133 1.60 6.62 0.19
CA SER A 133 0.29 7.28 0.27
C SER A 133 -0.50 7.19 -1.03
N VAL A 134 0.15 7.39 -2.18
CA VAL A 134 -0.47 7.30 -3.51
C VAL A 134 -1.13 5.93 -3.76
N ALA A 135 -0.52 4.84 -3.31
CA ALA A 135 -1.06 3.49 -3.44
C ALA A 135 -2.22 3.24 -2.46
N THR A 136 -2.10 3.72 -1.22
CA THR A 136 -3.16 3.61 -0.22
C THR A 136 -4.39 4.41 -0.63
N GLU A 137 -4.22 5.65 -1.06
CA GLU A 137 -5.32 6.49 -1.56
C GLU A 137 -5.99 5.92 -2.80
N SER A 138 -5.22 5.28 -3.69
CA SER A 138 -5.79 4.59 -4.85
C SER A 138 -6.72 3.46 -4.41
N ARG A 139 -6.30 2.63 -3.46
CA ARG A 139 -7.13 1.54 -2.94
C ARG A 139 -8.37 2.03 -2.19
N ILE A 140 -8.27 3.15 -1.49
CA ILE A 140 -9.45 3.81 -0.89
C ILE A 140 -10.45 4.22 -1.97
N ARG A 141 -9.96 4.76 -3.09
CA ARG A 141 -10.84 5.14 -4.22
C ARG A 141 -11.43 3.93 -4.95
N TRP A 142 -10.79 2.76 -4.88
CA TRP A 142 -11.33 1.53 -5.48
C TRP A 142 -12.41 0.88 -4.61
N ALA A 143 -12.37 1.09 -3.30
CA ALA A 143 -13.38 0.63 -2.34
C ALA A 143 -14.68 1.43 -2.43
#